data_3ecf34ea3f72c05a4d1862301eecc35f
#
_entry.id   3ecf34ea3f72c05a4d1862301eecc35f
#
_cell.length_a   1.000
_cell.length_b   1.000
_cell.length_c   1.000
_cell.angle_alpha   90.00
_cell.angle_beta   90.00
_cell.angle_gamma   90.00
#
_symmetry.space_group_name_H-M   'P 1'
#
loop_
_entity.id
_entity.type
_entity.pdbx_description
1 polymer ?
#
loop_
_entity_poly.entity_id
_entity_poly.type
_entity_poly.pdbx_seq_one_letter_code
_entity_poly.pdbx_strand_id
1 'polypeptide(L)'
;MSKELSPNRVESKNKTTAAEFPKKLGGVALTLSLIAGGTLVYVARQANMPEQKPSTQEEIARFVDDYREGTADLPDDAVVETFTIEEGGNIVRETTKLAEENNFSQDEMNHLGESVLTSTRAVYDFNKKQGAKPSSSAEVRAGDQVKAVVVDANGDGMRDVTVLDIKRSPN
;
A
#
# COMPACT_ATOMS: atom_id res chain seq x y z
N MET A 1 -48.47 -5.01 -71.19
CA MET A 1 -47.93 -3.77 -70.61
C MET A 1 -47.95 -3.92 -69.12
N SER A 2 -46.84 -4.38 -68.56
CA SER A 2 -46.68 -4.59 -67.12
C SER A 2 -45.63 -3.63 -66.57
N LYS A 3 -46.04 -2.80 -65.62
CA LYS A 3 -45.15 -1.86 -64.93
C LYS A 3 -44.55 -2.57 -63.72
N GLU A 4 -43.24 -2.73 -63.72
CA GLU A 4 -42.49 -3.17 -62.55
C GLU A 4 -42.40 -2.05 -61.52
N LEU A 5 -42.70 -2.35 -60.27
CA LEU A 5 -42.51 -1.50 -59.09
C LEU A 5 -41.23 -1.95 -58.40
N SER A 6 -40.20 -1.08 -58.39
CA SER A 6 -38.98 -1.25 -57.62
C SER A 6 -39.25 -1.01 -56.13
N PRO A 7 -38.70 -1.81 -55.21
CA PRO A 7 -38.77 -1.52 -53.79
C PRO A 7 -37.68 -0.54 -53.35
N ASN A 8 -38.12 0.54 -52.70
CA ASN A 8 -37.26 1.53 -52.04
C ASN A 8 -36.47 0.91 -50.92
N ARG A 9 -35.15 0.86 -51.06
CA ARG A 9 -34.21 0.45 -50.01
C ARG A 9 -33.94 1.66 -49.10
N VAL A 10 -34.50 1.66 -47.90
CA VAL A 10 -34.21 2.63 -46.85
C VAL A 10 -32.87 2.28 -46.23
N GLU A 11 -31.81 2.98 -46.57
CA GLU A 11 -30.50 2.94 -45.85
C GLU A 11 -30.62 3.72 -44.55
N SER A 12 -30.73 3.03 -43.46
CA SER A 12 -30.57 3.56 -42.11
C SER A 12 -29.08 3.82 -41.85
N LYS A 13 -28.63 5.08 -42.05
CA LYS A 13 -27.31 5.53 -41.60
C LYS A 13 -27.35 5.77 -40.10
N ASN A 14 -27.01 4.73 -39.31
CA ASN A 14 -26.63 4.90 -37.91
C ASN A 14 -25.27 5.60 -37.86
N LYS A 15 -25.28 6.91 -37.73
CA LYS A 15 -24.11 7.68 -37.30
C LYS A 15 -23.91 7.44 -35.81
N THR A 16 -23.02 6.51 -35.48
CA THR A 16 -22.48 6.39 -34.12
C THR A 16 -21.58 7.61 -33.89
N THR A 17 -22.09 8.58 -33.16
CA THR A 17 -21.29 9.72 -32.70
C THR A 17 -20.36 9.19 -31.64
N ALA A 18 -19.06 9.14 -31.96
CA ALA A 18 -18.02 8.84 -30.97
C ALA A 18 -18.06 9.94 -29.91
N ALA A 19 -18.43 9.58 -28.69
CA ALA A 19 -18.31 10.46 -27.54
C ALA A 19 -16.82 10.69 -27.26
N GLU A 20 -16.38 11.94 -27.35
CA GLU A 20 -15.05 12.37 -26.94
C GLU A 20 -14.94 12.20 -25.41
N PHE A 21 -14.14 11.23 -24.98
CA PHE A 21 -13.80 11.05 -23.58
C PHE A 21 -12.74 12.06 -23.13
N PRO A 22 -12.90 12.70 -21.97
CA PRO A 22 -11.92 13.64 -21.45
C PRO A 22 -10.60 12.94 -21.14
N LYS A 23 -9.50 13.50 -21.68
CA LYS A 23 -8.13 12.99 -21.58
C LYS A 23 -7.47 13.18 -20.22
N LYS A 24 -8.17 12.96 -19.11
CA LYS A 24 -7.56 12.96 -17.77
C LYS A 24 -8.30 11.98 -16.85
N LEU A 25 -8.05 10.69 -17.05
CA LEU A 25 -8.32 9.69 -16.03
C LEU A 25 -7.06 8.84 -15.92
N GLY A 26 -6.35 9.02 -14.80
CA GLY A 26 -5.22 8.21 -14.43
C GLY A 26 -5.63 6.75 -14.31
N GLY A 27 -4.88 5.91 -14.94
CA GLY A 27 -4.62 4.50 -14.78
C GLY A 27 -5.70 3.59 -14.18
N VAL A 28 -6.90 3.51 -14.77
CA VAL A 28 -7.78 2.36 -14.57
C VAL A 28 -8.04 1.75 -15.93
N ALA A 29 -7.51 0.56 -16.17
CA ALA A 29 -7.77 -0.21 -17.39
C ALA A 29 -9.25 -0.61 -17.39
N LEU A 30 -10.08 0.09 -18.19
CA LEU A 30 -11.46 -0.25 -18.46
C LEU A 30 -11.49 -1.46 -19.42
N THR A 31 -11.65 -2.66 -18.89
CA THR A 31 -12.08 -3.80 -19.66
C THR A 31 -13.58 -3.66 -19.88
N LEU A 32 -13.98 -3.16 -21.06
CA LEU A 32 -15.36 -3.14 -21.52
C LEU A 32 -15.79 -4.57 -21.87
N SER A 33 -16.43 -5.27 -20.93
CA SER A 33 -17.25 -6.44 -21.24
C SER A 33 -18.67 -5.99 -21.51
N LEU A 34 -19.07 -5.99 -22.78
CA LEU A 34 -20.42 -5.75 -23.22
C LEU A 34 -21.30 -6.96 -22.81
N ILE A 35 -21.98 -6.85 -21.68
CA ILE A 35 -23.13 -7.70 -21.34
C ILE A 35 -24.33 -6.77 -21.16
N ALA A 36 -25.38 -7.07 -21.92
CA ALA A 36 -26.56 -6.23 -22.04
C ALA A 36 -27.25 -5.95 -20.70
N GLY A 37 -27.58 -4.72 -20.44
CA GLY A 37 -28.72 -4.28 -19.66
C GLY A 37 -28.55 -3.96 -18.19
N GLY A 38 -27.41 -4.22 -17.53
CA GLY A 38 -27.31 -3.98 -16.08
C GLY A 38 -26.05 -3.28 -15.57
N THR A 39 -25.04 -3.19 -16.37
CA THR A 39 -23.65 -2.89 -15.95
C THR A 39 -23.29 -1.40 -15.95
N LEU A 40 -24.01 -0.55 -16.67
CA LEU A 40 -23.71 0.88 -16.78
C LEU A 40 -23.88 1.66 -15.45
N VAL A 41 -24.81 1.21 -14.59
CA VAL A 41 -25.05 1.85 -13.29
C VAL A 41 -23.95 1.52 -12.27
N TYR A 42 -23.33 0.34 -12.38
CA TYR A 42 -22.30 -0.11 -11.45
C TYR A 42 -20.95 0.59 -11.70
N VAL A 43 -20.56 0.77 -12.97
CA VAL A 43 -19.33 1.45 -13.35
C VAL A 43 -19.38 2.95 -13.02
N ALA A 44 -20.53 3.61 -13.23
CA ALA A 44 -20.71 5.01 -12.88
C ALA A 44 -20.68 5.26 -11.37
N ARG A 45 -21.04 4.26 -10.56
CA ARG A 45 -21.01 4.36 -9.09
C ARG A 45 -19.61 4.20 -8.52
N GLN A 46 -18.75 3.39 -9.14
CA GLN A 46 -17.33 3.28 -8.75
C GLN A 46 -16.52 4.52 -9.13
N ALA A 47 -16.82 5.16 -10.26
CA ALA A 47 -16.11 6.37 -10.69
C ALA A 47 -16.37 7.61 -9.80
N ASN A 48 -17.45 7.58 -9.00
CA ASN A 48 -17.80 8.65 -8.05
C ASN A 48 -17.59 8.26 -6.58
N MET A 49 -16.98 7.11 -6.28
CA MET A 49 -16.50 6.87 -4.93
C MET A 49 -15.31 7.81 -4.67
N PRO A 50 -15.34 8.62 -3.60
CA PRO A 50 -14.14 9.36 -3.21
C PRO A 50 -13.01 8.33 -3.05
N GLU A 51 -11.84 8.62 -3.63
CA GLU A 51 -10.64 7.83 -3.39
C GLU A 51 -10.50 7.70 -1.87
N GLN A 52 -10.70 6.49 -1.37
CA GLN A 52 -10.54 6.21 0.05
C GLN A 52 -9.04 6.37 0.31
N LYS A 53 -8.66 7.43 1.04
CA LYS A 53 -7.28 7.61 1.47
C LYS A 53 -6.87 6.33 2.21
N PRO A 54 -5.71 5.73 1.87
CA PRO A 54 -5.23 4.55 2.58
C PRO A 54 -5.25 4.80 4.09
N SER A 55 -5.47 3.77 4.89
CA SER A 55 -5.31 3.89 6.32
C SER A 55 -3.83 4.11 6.66
N THR A 56 -3.55 4.76 7.77
CA THR A 56 -2.18 4.95 8.27
C THR A 56 -1.39 3.63 8.31
N GLN A 57 -2.04 2.53 8.66
CA GLN A 57 -1.42 1.19 8.68
C GLN A 57 -1.06 0.69 7.28
N GLU A 58 -1.91 0.93 6.28
CA GLU A 58 -1.65 0.54 4.88
C GLU A 58 -0.49 1.35 4.28
N GLU A 59 -0.37 2.62 4.64
CA GLU A 59 0.72 3.49 4.20
C GLU A 59 2.06 3.04 4.79
N ILE A 60 2.11 2.76 6.10
CA ILE A 60 3.31 2.21 6.76
C ILE A 60 3.70 0.85 6.15
N ALA A 61 2.74 -0.04 5.94
CA ALA A 61 3.02 -1.36 5.36
C ALA A 61 3.57 -1.22 3.92
N ARG A 62 3.00 -0.31 3.12
CA ARG A 62 3.49 0.00 1.77
C ARG A 62 4.90 0.54 1.80
N PHE A 63 5.20 1.49 2.68
CA PHE A 63 6.54 2.05 2.84
C PHE A 63 7.58 0.95 3.10
N VAL A 64 7.28 -0.01 3.97
CA VAL A 64 8.14 -1.16 4.26
C VAL A 64 8.31 -2.07 3.02
N ASP A 65 7.22 -2.40 2.33
CA ASP A 65 7.26 -3.22 1.12
C ASP A 65 8.10 -2.53 0.03
N ASP A 66 7.86 -1.25 -0.25
CA ASP A 66 8.58 -0.45 -1.25
C ASP A 66 10.08 -0.33 -0.93
N TYR A 67 10.43 -0.10 0.34
CA TYR A 67 11.83 -0.09 0.78
C TYR A 67 12.50 -1.44 0.56
N ARG A 68 11.85 -2.53 0.90
CA ARG A 68 12.40 -3.89 0.78
C ARG A 68 12.48 -4.38 -0.67
N GLU A 69 11.63 -3.88 -1.54
CA GLU A 69 11.70 -4.11 -3.00
C GLU A 69 12.77 -3.24 -3.67
N GLY A 70 13.32 -2.25 -2.96
CA GLY A 70 14.29 -1.30 -3.51
C GLY A 70 13.65 -0.28 -4.46
N THR A 71 12.36 -0.05 -4.32
CA THR A 71 11.59 0.92 -5.12
C THR A 71 11.44 2.27 -4.42
N ALA A 72 11.71 2.33 -3.10
CA ALA A 72 11.78 3.57 -2.33
C ALA A 72 13.12 3.72 -1.61
N ASP A 73 13.67 4.92 -1.69
CA ASP A 73 14.84 5.33 -0.90
C ASP A 73 14.39 5.97 0.42
N LEU A 74 15.25 5.90 1.42
CA LEU A 74 15.02 6.63 2.67
C LEU A 74 15.33 8.12 2.46
N PRO A 75 14.57 9.03 3.11
CA PRO A 75 14.91 10.45 3.14
C PRO A 75 16.35 10.68 3.66
N ASP A 76 17.01 11.74 3.21
CA ASP A 76 18.38 12.07 3.58
C ASP A 76 18.55 12.33 5.10
N ASP A 77 17.50 12.76 5.77
CA ASP A 77 17.41 13.04 7.19
C ASP A 77 16.93 11.85 8.04
N ALA A 78 16.65 10.72 7.42
CA ALA A 78 16.18 9.53 8.12
C ALA A 78 17.26 8.97 9.06
N VAL A 79 16.91 8.77 10.32
CA VAL A 79 17.80 8.13 11.30
C VAL A 79 17.59 6.63 11.25
N VAL A 80 18.61 5.90 10.79
CA VAL A 80 18.56 4.44 10.68
C VAL A 80 19.40 3.81 11.77
N GLU A 81 18.77 2.91 12.54
CA GLU A 81 19.46 2.17 13.58
C GLU A 81 19.28 0.66 13.45
N THR A 82 20.30 -0.06 13.94
CA THR A 82 20.24 -1.53 14.05
C THR A 82 20.57 -1.91 15.49
N PHE A 83 19.63 -2.59 16.13
CA PHE A 83 19.79 -3.06 17.51
C PHE A 83 19.47 -4.56 17.63
N THR A 84 19.97 -5.17 18.70
CA THR A 84 19.70 -6.58 19.01
C THR A 84 18.69 -6.66 20.16
N ILE A 85 17.70 -7.51 20.04
CA ILE A 85 16.75 -7.73 21.12
C ILE A 85 17.44 -8.48 22.25
N GLU A 86 17.48 -7.87 23.42
CA GLU A 86 18.04 -8.46 24.64
C GLU A 86 17.14 -9.56 25.21
N GLU A 87 17.68 -10.39 26.09
CA GLU A 87 16.90 -11.39 26.83
C GLU A 87 15.81 -10.69 27.69
N GLY A 88 14.55 -11.11 27.53
CA GLY A 88 13.41 -10.45 28.17
C GLY A 88 13.01 -9.10 27.57
N GLY A 89 13.70 -8.63 26.52
CA GLY A 89 13.35 -7.46 25.75
C GLY A 89 12.24 -7.75 24.72
N ASN A 90 11.65 -6.70 24.21
CA ASN A 90 10.74 -6.77 23.08
C ASN A 90 10.95 -5.57 22.14
N ILE A 91 10.44 -5.69 20.92
CA ILE A 91 10.67 -4.69 19.88
C ILE A 91 10.12 -3.31 20.27
N VAL A 92 8.95 -3.25 20.90
CA VAL A 92 8.34 -1.97 21.31
C VAL A 92 9.21 -1.25 22.34
N ARG A 93 9.78 -1.97 23.30
CA ARG A 93 10.67 -1.39 24.31
C ARG A 93 11.93 -0.79 23.68
N GLU A 94 12.57 -1.52 22.76
CA GLU A 94 13.80 -1.02 22.12
C GLU A 94 13.52 0.15 21.17
N THR A 95 12.41 0.12 20.44
CA THR A 95 11.99 1.25 19.60
C THR A 95 11.52 2.46 20.42
N THR A 96 11.01 2.25 21.64
CA THR A 96 10.71 3.36 22.57
C THR A 96 11.98 4.11 22.94
N LYS A 97 13.09 3.41 23.24
CA LYS A 97 14.38 4.06 23.52
C LYS A 97 14.84 4.90 22.30
N LEU A 98 14.74 4.32 21.10
CA LEU A 98 15.08 5.03 19.87
C LEU A 98 14.24 6.31 19.67
N ALA A 99 12.93 6.25 19.94
CA ALA A 99 12.06 7.41 19.88
C ALA A 99 12.44 8.47 20.92
N GLU A 100 12.74 8.07 22.17
CA GLU A 100 13.21 8.96 23.22
C GLU A 100 14.52 9.66 22.87
N GLU A 101 15.50 8.94 22.32
CA GLU A 101 16.79 9.46 21.86
C GLU A 101 16.62 10.45 20.70
N ASN A 102 15.59 10.29 19.89
CA ASN A 102 15.24 11.20 18.80
C ASN A 102 14.23 12.29 19.20
N ASN A 103 13.98 12.48 20.50
CA ASN A 103 13.14 13.53 21.04
C ASN A 103 11.72 13.54 20.43
N PHE A 104 11.06 12.39 20.43
CA PHE A 104 9.67 12.30 20.00
C PHE A 104 8.76 13.11 20.92
N SER A 105 7.80 13.82 20.31
CA SER A 105 6.71 14.48 21.02
C SER A 105 5.77 13.46 21.68
N GLN A 106 4.93 13.91 22.60
CA GLN A 106 3.95 13.03 23.22
C GLN A 106 2.97 12.43 22.20
N ASP A 107 2.61 13.19 21.16
CA ASP A 107 1.71 12.72 20.11
C ASP A 107 2.37 11.61 19.26
N GLU A 108 3.63 11.79 18.86
CA GLU A 108 4.41 10.75 18.17
C GLU A 108 4.57 9.49 19.04
N MET A 109 4.85 9.65 20.34
CA MET A 109 4.93 8.51 21.28
C MET A 109 3.62 7.75 21.43
N ASN A 110 2.47 8.42 21.34
CA ASN A 110 1.16 7.76 21.41
C ASN A 110 0.90 6.83 20.20
N HIS A 111 1.47 7.13 19.05
CA HIS A 111 1.34 6.34 17.81
C HIS A 111 2.45 5.30 17.62
N LEU A 112 3.54 5.39 18.40
CA LEU A 112 4.72 4.54 18.28
C LEU A 112 4.41 3.04 18.25
N GLY A 113 3.56 2.58 19.18
CA GLY A 113 3.23 1.15 19.29
C GLY A 113 2.53 0.62 18.04
N GLU A 114 1.67 1.42 17.43
CA GLU A 114 0.93 1.06 16.22
C GLU A 114 1.87 0.98 15.01
N SER A 115 2.73 1.98 14.81
CA SER A 115 3.66 2.01 13.68
C SER A 115 4.67 0.86 13.75
N VAL A 116 5.22 0.58 14.94
CA VAL A 116 6.15 -0.53 15.17
C VAL A 116 5.50 -1.89 14.91
N LEU A 117 4.29 -2.13 15.40
CA LEU A 117 3.60 -3.41 15.20
C LEU A 117 3.20 -3.60 13.73
N THR A 118 2.72 -2.55 13.09
CA THR A 118 2.32 -2.57 11.67
C THR A 118 3.52 -2.87 10.77
N SER A 119 4.63 -2.15 10.95
CA SER A 119 5.84 -2.35 10.17
C SER A 119 6.49 -3.71 10.43
N THR A 120 6.51 -4.19 11.68
CA THR A 120 6.97 -5.54 12.02
C THR A 120 6.18 -6.61 11.29
N ARG A 121 4.86 -6.45 11.22
CA ARG A 121 4.00 -7.37 10.49
C ARG A 121 4.26 -7.31 8.98
N ALA A 122 4.44 -6.12 8.41
CA ALA A 122 4.77 -5.95 7.00
C ALA A 122 6.09 -6.66 6.63
N VAL A 123 7.15 -6.50 7.45
CA VAL A 123 8.42 -7.23 7.28
C VAL A 123 8.20 -8.75 7.29
N TYR A 124 7.38 -9.25 8.21
CA TYR A 124 7.07 -10.67 8.29
C TYR A 124 6.33 -11.16 7.05
N ASP A 125 5.30 -10.45 6.61
CA ASP A 125 4.49 -10.80 5.44
C ASP A 125 5.34 -10.73 4.15
N PHE A 126 6.22 -9.74 4.02
CA PHE A 126 7.19 -9.65 2.94
C PHE A 126 8.11 -10.88 2.89
N ASN A 127 8.74 -11.23 4.01
CA ASN A 127 9.63 -12.39 4.10
C ASN A 127 8.90 -13.69 3.75
N LYS A 128 7.65 -13.82 4.15
CA LYS A 128 6.80 -14.97 3.81
C LYS A 128 6.51 -15.03 2.30
N LYS A 129 6.22 -13.90 1.66
CA LYS A 129 6.05 -13.81 0.19
C LYS A 129 7.32 -14.25 -0.55
N GLN A 130 8.51 -13.96 0.00
CA GLN A 130 9.81 -14.36 -0.56
C GLN A 130 10.17 -15.84 -0.28
N GLY A 131 9.28 -16.61 0.29
CA GLY A 131 9.50 -18.04 0.55
C GLY A 131 10.32 -18.33 1.80
N ALA A 132 10.58 -17.35 2.65
CA ALA A 132 11.14 -17.60 3.96
C ALA A 132 10.19 -18.50 4.74
N LYS A 133 10.72 -19.58 5.33
CA LYS A 133 9.91 -20.45 6.19
C LYS A 133 9.30 -19.59 7.28
N PRO A 134 7.97 -19.57 7.43
CA PRO A 134 7.38 -18.85 8.55
C PRO A 134 7.95 -19.46 9.84
N SER A 135 8.74 -18.68 10.58
CA SER A 135 8.89 -18.99 11.99
C SER A 135 7.48 -18.93 12.57
N SER A 136 7.12 -19.88 13.42
CA SER A 136 5.76 -20.08 13.93
C SER A 136 5.19 -18.90 14.73
N SER A 137 5.91 -17.78 14.82
CA SER A 137 5.47 -16.55 15.48
C SER A 137 6.02 -15.34 14.74
N ALA A 138 5.20 -14.32 14.54
CA ALA A 138 5.63 -12.96 14.18
C ALA A 138 6.42 -12.29 15.35
N GLU A 139 6.69 -13.04 16.42
CA GLU A 139 7.39 -12.56 17.60
C GLU A 139 8.87 -12.42 17.32
N VAL A 140 9.38 -11.23 17.59
CA VAL A 140 10.81 -10.96 17.64
C VAL A 140 11.36 -11.56 18.93
N ARG A 141 12.50 -12.25 18.84
CA ARG A 141 13.10 -13.02 19.94
C ARG A 141 14.41 -12.40 20.40
N ALA A 142 14.82 -12.74 21.58
CA ALA A 142 16.17 -12.42 22.07
C ALA A 142 17.23 -12.90 21.06
N GLY A 143 18.21 -12.05 20.78
CA GLY A 143 19.26 -12.28 19.80
C GLY A 143 18.89 -11.86 18.37
N ASP A 144 17.62 -11.62 18.04
CA ASP A 144 17.25 -11.10 16.72
C ASP A 144 17.77 -9.67 16.53
N GLN A 145 18.31 -9.38 15.34
CA GLN A 145 18.71 -8.04 14.96
C GLN A 145 17.57 -7.34 14.22
N VAL A 146 17.23 -6.15 14.67
CA VAL A 146 16.19 -5.31 14.08
C VAL A 146 16.80 -4.08 13.47
N LYS A 147 16.50 -3.80 12.20
CA LYS A 147 16.80 -2.54 11.55
C LYS A 147 15.55 -1.69 11.56
N ALA A 148 15.62 -0.51 12.15
CA ALA A 148 14.52 0.44 12.22
C ALA A 148 14.95 1.81 11.69
N VAL A 149 13.97 2.63 11.32
CA VAL A 149 14.17 3.99 10.84
C VAL A 149 13.19 4.93 11.54
N VAL A 150 13.66 6.14 11.84
CA VAL A 150 12.81 7.26 12.25
C VAL A 150 12.48 8.08 11.01
N VAL A 151 11.20 8.10 10.62
CA VAL A 151 10.72 8.76 9.39
C VAL A 151 9.20 9.00 9.49
N ASP A 152 8.68 9.97 8.77
CA ASP A 152 7.23 10.07 8.52
C ASP A 152 6.85 9.05 7.44
N ALA A 153 6.51 7.83 7.86
CA ALA A 153 6.27 6.71 6.95
C ALA A 153 4.89 6.75 6.29
N ASN A 154 3.95 7.50 6.86
CA ASN A 154 2.57 7.59 6.40
C ASN A 154 2.19 8.96 5.82
N GLY A 155 3.10 9.93 5.82
CA GLY A 155 2.90 11.26 5.24
C GLY A 155 1.92 12.14 6.01
N ASP A 156 1.73 11.90 7.31
CA ASP A 156 0.82 12.68 8.16
C ASP A 156 1.51 13.87 8.87
N GLY A 157 2.82 13.99 8.71
CA GLY A 157 3.65 15.03 9.30
C GLY A 157 4.18 14.68 10.69
N MET A 158 3.92 13.47 11.19
CA MET A 158 4.49 12.96 12.44
C MET A 158 5.57 11.91 12.12
N ARG A 159 6.61 11.87 12.95
CA ARG A 159 7.65 10.85 12.79
C ARG A 159 7.18 9.53 13.38
N ASP A 160 7.48 8.46 12.66
CA ASP A 160 7.26 7.08 13.08
C ASP A 160 8.60 6.38 13.35
N VAL A 161 8.59 5.38 14.22
CA VAL A 161 9.65 4.37 14.21
C VAL A 161 9.14 3.18 13.41
N THR A 162 9.73 2.98 12.24
CA THR A 162 9.33 1.96 11.28
C THR A 162 10.38 0.86 11.21
N VAL A 163 9.96 -0.39 11.42
CA VAL A 163 10.83 -1.57 11.28
C VAL A 163 11.01 -1.91 9.81
N LEU A 164 12.25 -1.94 9.35
CA LEU A 164 12.61 -2.20 7.95
C LEU A 164 13.05 -3.63 7.70
N ASP A 165 13.71 -4.26 8.68
CA ASP A 165 14.22 -5.63 8.55
C ASP A 165 14.36 -6.30 9.92
N ILE A 166 14.22 -7.62 9.93
CA ILE A 166 14.44 -8.46 11.10
C ILE A 166 15.27 -9.66 10.66
N LYS A 167 16.51 -9.73 11.14
CA LYS A 167 17.42 -10.87 10.96
C LYS A 167 17.35 -11.77 12.16
N ARG A 168 16.93 -13.00 11.96
CA ARG A 168 16.86 -14.01 13.02
C ARG A 168 18.25 -14.39 13.50
N SER A 169 18.41 -14.50 14.83
CA SER A 169 19.59 -15.11 15.40
C SER A 169 19.63 -16.60 15.01
N PRO A 170 20.78 -17.11 14.55
CA PRO A 170 20.95 -18.55 14.41
C PRO A 170 20.87 -19.19 15.80
N ASN A 171 19.87 -20.05 16.01
CA ASN A 171 19.77 -20.90 17.21
C ASN A 171 20.78 -22.04 17.14
#